data_aa717da4a844e5338b9f712e92edca0d
#
_entry.id   aa717da4a844e5338b9f712e92edca0d
#
_cell.length_a   1.000
_cell.length_b   1.000
_cell.length_c   1.000
_cell.angle_alpha   90.00
_cell.angle_beta   90.00
_cell.angle_gamma   90.00
#
_symmetry.space_group_name_H-M   'P 1'
#
loop_
_entity.id
_entity.type
_entity.pdbx_description
1 polymer ?
#
loop_
_entity_poly.entity_id
_entity_poly.type
_entity_poly.pdbx_seq_one_letter_code
_entity_poly.pdbx_strand_id
1 'polypeptide(L)'
;IHPIGSEGRKGTLGSPYAIQDYRGINPEYGTREDFIHLVDAIHARGMKCIIDVVYNHTSPDAVYVTEHPEFYYRKPDGRFGNKTADWTDVIDLDYSCAALWDAQIQHLCYWAGIVDGFRCDVASLVPVEFWKKAREAVEKVHPGCIWLAESVHRSFLVFNRLRGITAATDNELYTAFDMEYEYDIRETFDKY
;
A
#
# COMPACT_ATOMS: atom_id res chain seq x y z
N ILE A 1 -5.32 -2.26 -8.83
CA ILE A 1 -6.69 -2.63 -9.18
C ILE A 1 -7.73 -1.60 -8.76
N HIS A 2 -7.44 -0.74 -7.79
CA HIS A 2 -8.37 0.21 -7.19
C HIS A 2 -8.68 1.40 -8.10
N PRO A 3 -9.83 2.08 -7.91
CA PRO A 3 -10.13 3.35 -8.58
C PRO A 3 -9.05 4.39 -8.28
N ILE A 4 -8.72 5.17 -9.31
CA ILE A 4 -7.73 6.25 -9.23
C ILE A 4 -8.46 7.56 -8.96
N GLY A 5 -7.97 8.34 -7.99
CA GLY A 5 -8.53 9.66 -7.70
C GLY A 5 -8.41 10.63 -8.86
N SER A 6 -9.23 11.65 -8.84
CA SER A 6 -9.30 12.69 -9.87
C SER A 6 -8.61 13.98 -9.43
N GLU A 7 -8.59 14.28 -8.14
CA GLU A 7 -7.98 15.49 -7.61
C GLU A 7 -6.44 15.39 -7.62
N GLY A 8 -5.78 16.39 -8.16
CA GLY A 8 -4.32 16.41 -8.28
C GLY A 8 -3.73 15.41 -9.28
N ARG A 9 -4.58 14.80 -10.12
CA ARG A 9 -4.22 13.72 -11.06
C ARG A 9 -3.07 14.11 -11.98
N LYS A 10 -2.05 13.26 -12.04
CA LYS A 10 -0.92 13.39 -12.96
C LYS A 10 -1.26 12.83 -14.33
N GLY A 11 -1.12 13.66 -15.39
CA GLY A 11 -1.46 13.27 -16.76
C GLY A 11 -2.97 12.99 -16.93
N THR A 12 -3.32 12.28 -17.99
CA THR A 12 -4.73 11.99 -18.33
C THR A 12 -5.31 10.82 -17.53
N LEU A 13 -4.51 9.78 -17.28
CA LEU A 13 -4.96 8.54 -16.62
C LEU A 13 -4.79 8.59 -15.09
N GLY A 14 -3.90 9.45 -14.57
CA GLY A 14 -3.54 9.48 -13.16
C GLY A 14 -2.55 8.37 -12.76
N SER A 15 -2.19 8.35 -11.49
CA SER A 15 -1.32 7.32 -10.91
C SER A 15 -2.16 6.19 -10.32
N PRO A 16 -1.88 4.91 -10.64
CA PRO A 16 -2.53 3.77 -9.99
C PRO A 16 -2.23 3.68 -8.48
N TYR A 17 -1.29 4.48 -7.99
CA TYR A 17 -0.95 4.61 -6.57
C TYR A 17 -1.75 5.72 -5.85
N ALA A 18 -2.48 6.56 -6.58
CA ALA A 18 -3.41 7.54 -5.99
C ALA A 18 -4.78 6.88 -5.78
N ILE A 19 -4.86 6.03 -4.76
CA ILE A 19 -6.05 5.22 -4.46
C ILE A 19 -7.21 6.11 -4.03
N GLN A 20 -8.38 5.91 -4.66
CA GLN A 20 -9.62 6.59 -4.28
C GLN A 20 -10.47 5.75 -3.32
N ASP A 21 -10.61 4.44 -3.61
CA ASP A 21 -11.41 3.52 -2.80
C ASP A 21 -10.70 2.17 -2.66
N TYR A 22 -10.42 1.76 -1.42
CA TYR A 22 -9.75 0.50 -1.11
C TYR A 22 -10.61 -0.76 -1.37
N ARG A 23 -11.91 -0.62 -1.60
CA ARG A 23 -12.80 -1.76 -1.92
C ARG A 23 -13.31 -1.76 -3.34
N GLY A 24 -13.12 -0.66 -4.06
CA GLY A 24 -13.51 -0.54 -5.45
C GLY A 24 -12.56 -1.26 -6.39
N ILE A 25 -13.08 -1.64 -7.55
CA ILE A 25 -12.31 -1.99 -8.74
C ILE A 25 -12.36 -0.80 -9.68
N ASN A 26 -11.23 -0.44 -10.28
CA ASN A 26 -11.19 0.61 -11.27
C ASN A 26 -12.08 0.24 -12.46
N PRO A 27 -13.08 1.05 -12.80
CA PRO A 27 -14.05 0.73 -13.85
C PRO A 27 -13.41 0.56 -15.24
N GLU A 28 -12.18 1.05 -15.44
CA GLU A 28 -11.41 0.79 -16.68
C GLU A 28 -10.98 -0.69 -16.80
N TYR A 29 -10.92 -1.43 -15.68
CA TYR A 29 -10.52 -2.84 -15.65
C TYR A 29 -11.72 -3.79 -15.58
N GLY A 30 -12.94 -3.26 -15.48
CA GLY A 30 -14.16 -4.03 -15.36
C GLY A 30 -14.81 -3.96 -13.99
N THR A 31 -15.60 -4.98 -13.68
CA THR A 31 -16.34 -5.10 -12.44
C THR A 31 -15.59 -5.96 -11.42
N ARG A 32 -16.12 -6.05 -10.20
CA ARG A 32 -15.63 -6.97 -9.17
C ARG A 32 -15.77 -8.44 -9.63
N GLU A 33 -16.84 -8.76 -10.31
CA GLU A 33 -17.12 -10.09 -10.86
C GLU A 33 -16.08 -10.46 -11.94
N ASP A 34 -15.72 -9.52 -12.82
CA ASP A 34 -14.66 -9.72 -13.82
C ASP A 34 -13.31 -10.00 -13.15
N PHE A 35 -13.01 -9.28 -12.06
CA PHE A 35 -11.78 -9.51 -11.29
C PHE A 35 -11.78 -10.91 -10.63
N ILE A 36 -12.89 -11.35 -10.05
CA ILE A 36 -12.99 -12.71 -9.49
C ILE A 36 -12.80 -13.76 -10.58
N HIS A 37 -13.43 -13.60 -11.75
CA HIS A 37 -13.23 -14.50 -12.89
C HIS A 37 -11.77 -14.54 -13.35
N LEU A 38 -11.06 -13.40 -13.32
CA LEU A 38 -9.64 -13.37 -13.62
C LEU A 38 -8.83 -14.19 -12.60
N VAL A 39 -9.10 -14.03 -11.31
CA VAL A 39 -8.43 -14.79 -10.24
C VAL A 39 -8.68 -16.28 -10.40
N ASP A 40 -9.92 -16.69 -10.67
CA ASP A 40 -10.28 -18.09 -10.92
C ASP A 40 -9.51 -18.65 -12.13
N ALA A 41 -9.39 -17.87 -13.20
CA ALA A 41 -8.63 -18.27 -14.39
C ALA A 41 -7.12 -18.39 -14.14
N ILE A 42 -6.56 -17.57 -13.24
CA ILE A 42 -5.18 -17.66 -12.76
C ILE A 42 -5.00 -18.96 -11.98
N HIS A 43 -5.89 -19.24 -11.01
CA HIS A 43 -5.85 -20.44 -10.19
C HIS A 43 -6.00 -21.72 -11.03
N ALA A 44 -6.89 -21.73 -12.03
CA ALA A 44 -7.05 -22.85 -12.94
C ALA A 44 -5.78 -23.20 -13.74
N ARG A 45 -4.80 -22.30 -13.80
CA ARG A 45 -3.49 -22.50 -14.42
C ARG A 45 -2.37 -22.83 -13.43
N GLY A 46 -2.72 -23.04 -12.15
CA GLY A 46 -1.77 -23.33 -11.09
C GLY A 46 -0.92 -22.12 -10.64
N MET A 47 -1.34 -20.91 -11.02
CA MET A 47 -0.67 -19.67 -10.63
C MET A 47 -1.33 -19.05 -9.39
N LYS A 48 -0.61 -18.14 -8.75
CA LYS A 48 -1.08 -17.32 -7.62
C LYS A 48 -1.35 -15.90 -8.08
N CYS A 49 -2.36 -15.27 -7.47
CA CYS A 49 -2.70 -13.87 -7.71
C CYS A 49 -2.35 -13.03 -6.48
N ILE A 50 -1.45 -12.06 -6.63
CA ILE A 50 -1.19 -11.04 -5.62
C ILE A 50 -1.63 -9.68 -6.15
N ILE A 51 -2.11 -8.81 -5.28
CA ILE A 51 -2.51 -7.44 -5.64
C ILE A 51 -1.60 -6.42 -4.97
N ASP A 52 -1.47 -5.28 -5.61
CA ASP A 52 -0.77 -4.12 -5.05
C ASP A 52 -1.68 -3.41 -4.02
N VAL A 53 -1.15 -3.13 -2.84
CA VAL A 53 -1.82 -2.35 -1.80
C VAL A 53 -0.99 -1.14 -1.42
N VAL A 54 -1.61 0.04 -1.42
CA VAL A 54 -0.95 1.33 -1.20
C VAL A 54 -1.46 1.90 0.12
N TYR A 55 -0.70 1.71 1.19
CA TYR A 55 -1.14 2.02 2.55
C TYR A 55 -0.37 3.18 3.20
N ASN A 56 0.59 3.78 2.50
CA ASN A 56 1.24 4.99 2.96
C ASN A 56 0.42 6.25 2.70
N HIS A 57 -0.36 6.28 1.59
CA HIS A 57 -1.07 7.46 1.11
C HIS A 57 -2.30 7.09 0.29
N THR A 58 -3.14 8.09 0.01
CA THR A 58 -4.29 7.99 -0.91
C THR A 58 -4.35 9.21 -1.83
N SER A 59 -5.27 9.20 -2.80
CA SER A 59 -5.61 10.43 -3.52
C SER A 59 -6.27 11.46 -2.58
N PRO A 60 -6.21 12.78 -2.90
CA PRO A 60 -6.85 13.81 -2.08
C PRO A 60 -8.38 13.74 -2.06
N ASP A 61 -9.00 13.07 -3.04
CA ASP A 61 -10.44 12.82 -3.15
C ASP A 61 -10.83 11.37 -2.79
N ALA A 62 -10.01 10.69 -1.99
CA ALA A 62 -10.32 9.35 -1.51
C ALA A 62 -11.56 9.35 -0.59
N VAL A 63 -12.28 8.21 -0.59
CA VAL A 63 -13.45 8.01 0.28
C VAL A 63 -13.15 8.34 1.73
N TYR A 64 -12.00 7.93 2.23
CA TYR A 64 -11.55 8.21 3.60
C TYR A 64 -11.38 9.70 3.92
N VAL A 65 -11.12 10.57 2.94
CA VAL A 65 -10.99 12.02 3.19
C VAL A 65 -12.29 12.60 3.72
N THR A 66 -13.42 12.07 3.24
CA THR A 66 -14.76 12.50 3.67
C THR A 66 -15.25 11.73 4.91
N GLU A 67 -15.04 10.42 4.94
CA GLU A 67 -15.57 9.55 6.00
C GLU A 67 -14.71 9.57 7.28
N HIS A 68 -13.38 9.67 7.11
CA HIS A 68 -12.39 9.55 8.18
C HIS A 68 -11.24 10.55 8.03
N PRO A 69 -11.51 11.87 8.05
CA PRO A 69 -10.47 12.89 7.88
C PRO A 69 -9.38 12.86 8.98
N GLU A 70 -9.64 12.19 10.10
CA GLU A 70 -8.67 11.92 11.17
C GLU A 70 -7.59 10.90 10.79
N PHE A 71 -7.76 10.16 9.70
CA PHE A 71 -6.77 9.19 9.22
C PHE A 71 -5.59 9.82 8.51
N TYR A 72 -5.63 11.14 8.27
CA TYR A 72 -4.66 11.82 7.42
C TYR A 72 -3.69 12.70 8.19
N TYR A 73 -2.43 12.65 7.75
CA TYR A 73 -1.41 13.58 8.20
C TYR A 73 -1.81 15.03 7.87
N ARG A 74 -1.63 15.91 8.86
CA ARG A 74 -1.83 17.35 8.69
C ARG A 74 -0.53 18.10 8.85
N LYS A 75 -0.30 19.00 7.91
CA LYS A 75 0.79 20.00 7.99
C LYS A 75 0.56 20.96 9.16
N PRO A 76 1.56 21.73 9.59
CA PRO A 76 1.41 22.72 10.66
C PRO A 76 0.32 23.77 10.41
N ASP A 77 -0.06 24.01 9.16
CA ASP A 77 -1.15 24.91 8.75
C ASP A 77 -2.54 24.24 8.78
N GLY A 78 -2.61 22.99 9.20
CA GLY A 78 -3.84 22.20 9.32
C GLY A 78 -4.31 21.51 8.04
N ARG A 79 -3.70 21.79 6.88
CA ARG A 79 -4.04 21.15 5.61
C ARG A 79 -3.48 19.73 5.53
N PHE A 80 -4.16 18.86 4.81
CA PHE A 80 -3.61 17.56 4.44
C PHE A 80 -2.34 17.70 3.61
N GLY A 81 -1.46 16.71 3.65
CA GLY A 81 -0.24 16.73 2.86
C GLY A 81 0.63 15.49 3.04
N ASN A 82 1.87 15.61 2.59
CA ASN A 82 2.86 14.55 2.63
C ASN A 82 3.92 14.86 3.68
N LYS A 83 4.41 13.83 4.37
CA LYS A 83 5.54 13.88 5.30
C LYS A 83 6.86 13.98 4.55
N THR A 84 6.91 13.31 3.40
CA THR A 84 8.08 13.26 2.54
C THR A 84 7.69 13.54 1.10
N ALA A 85 8.61 14.16 0.37
CA ALA A 85 8.68 14.23 -1.06
C ALA A 85 7.58 15.00 -1.84
N ASP A 86 7.80 15.04 -3.13
CA ASP A 86 7.10 15.82 -4.14
C ASP A 86 5.92 15.04 -4.76
N TRP A 87 5.26 14.19 -3.98
CA TRP A 87 4.08 13.45 -4.45
C TRP A 87 2.84 14.34 -4.40
N THR A 88 2.63 15.11 -5.43
CA THR A 88 1.60 16.17 -5.47
C THR A 88 0.19 15.64 -5.71
N ASP A 89 0.05 14.39 -6.10
CA ASP A 89 -1.20 13.69 -6.42
C ASP A 89 -1.75 12.83 -5.29
N VAL A 90 -1.07 12.82 -4.12
CA VAL A 90 -1.46 12.02 -2.97
C VAL A 90 -1.30 12.77 -1.65
N ILE A 91 -1.96 12.29 -0.60
CA ILE A 91 -1.84 12.74 0.78
C ILE A 91 -1.56 11.56 1.71
N ASP A 92 -0.69 11.75 2.71
CA ASP A 92 -0.23 10.68 3.57
C ASP A 92 -1.24 10.31 4.65
N LEU A 93 -1.32 9.03 4.95
CA LEU A 93 -2.04 8.50 6.10
C LEU A 93 -1.23 8.68 7.40
N ASP A 94 -1.95 8.84 8.52
CA ASP A 94 -1.35 9.04 9.84
C ASP A 94 -1.55 7.81 10.73
N TYR A 95 -0.53 6.98 10.80
CA TYR A 95 -0.52 5.75 11.61
C TYR A 95 -0.45 6.00 13.13
N SER A 96 -0.46 7.24 13.60
CA SER A 96 -0.74 7.56 15.01
C SER A 96 -2.22 7.34 15.37
N CYS A 97 -3.11 7.32 14.36
CA CYS A 97 -4.53 7.02 14.51
C CYS A 97 -4.75 5.50 14.57
N ALA A 98 -5.12 4.97 15.73
CA ALA A 98 -5.35 3.54 15.89
C ALA A 98 -6.52 3.00 15.04
N ALA A 99 -7.58 3.80 14.83
CA ALA A 99 -8.72 3.41 14.01
C ALA A 99 -8.35 3.19 12.53
N LEU A 100 -7.34 3.89 12.03
CA LEU A 100 -6.80 3.64 10.68
C LEU A 100 -6.28 2.20 10.56
N TRP A 101 -5.60 1.67 11.59
CA TRP A 101 -5.08 0.31 11.57
C TRP A 101 -6.18 -0.72 11.38
N ASP A 102 -7.25 -0.58 12.16
CA ASP A 102 -8.39 -1.51 12.08
C ASP A 102 -9.08 -1.44 10.70
N ALA A 103 -9.26 -0.24 10.16
CA ALA A 103 -9.86 -0.05 8.85
C ALA A 103 -9.01 -0.68 7.73
N GLN A 104 -7.70 -0.44 7.73
CA GLN A 104 -6.79 -1.02 6.73
C GLN A 104 -6.69 -2.55 6.85
N ILE A 105 -6.67 -3.09 8.06
CA ILE A 105 -6.68 -4.55 8.29
C ILE A 105 -7.97 -5.17 7.75
N GLN A 106 -9.13 -4.51 7.91
CA GLN A 106 -10.39 -4.98 7.35
C GLN A 106 -10.35 -5.03 5.81
N HIS A 107 -9.67 -4.09 5.14
CA HIS A 107 -9.49 -4.15 3.69
C HIS A 107 -8.58 -5.32 3.28
N LEU A 108 -7.48 -5.55 4.00
CA LEU A 108 -6.61 -6.70 3.74
C LEU A 108 -7.36 -8.02 3.92
N CYS A 109 -8.11 -8.17 5.01
CA CYS A 109 -8.93 -9.37 5.24
C CYS A 109 -10.00 -9.57 4.16
N TYR A 110 -10.61 -8.48 3.67
CA TYR A 110 -11.58 -8.56 2.57
C TYR A 110 -10.93 -9.10 1.28
N TRP A 111 -9.78 -8.54 0.89
CA TRP A 111 -9.09 -8.97 -0.32
C TRP A 111 -8.42 -10.34 -0.17
N ALA A 112 -7.95 -10.70 1.01
CA ALA A 112 -7.40 -12.02 1.30
C ALA A 112 -8.42 -13.16 1.09
N GLY A 113 -9.71 -12.85 1.15
CA GLY A 113 -10.78 -13.80 0.75
C GLY A 113 -10.88 -14.01 -0.77
N ILE A 114 -10.13 -13.28 -1.59
CA ILE A 114 -10.22 -13.31 -3.06
C ILE A 114 -8.86 -13.66 -3.68
N VAL A 115 -7.76 -13.09 -3.18
CA VAL A 115 -6.41 -13.21 -3.75
C VAL A 115 -5.47 -13.97 -2.83
N ASP A 116 -4.31 -14.39 -3.34
CA ASP A 116 -3.32 -15.20 -2.61
C ASP A 116 -2.30 -14.36 -1.84
N GLY A 117 -2.27 -13.05 -2.04
CA GLY A 117 -1.29 -12.21 -1.37
C GLY A 117 -1.28 -10.74 -1.77
N PHE A 118 -0.34 -10.03 -1.20
CA PHE A 118 -0.20 -8.59 -1.33
C PHE A 118 1.24 -8.19 -1.68
N ARG A 119 1.37 -7.31 -2.67
CA ARG A 119 2.56 -6.47 -2.83
C ARG A 119 2.27 -5.14 -2.14
N CYS A 120 3.05 -4.80 -1.13
CA CYS A 120 2.82 -3.61 -0.31
C CYS A 120 3.71 -2.47 -0.78
N ASP A 121 3.09 -1.45 -1.36
CA ASP A 121 3.73 -0.25 -1.90
C ASP A 121 4.43 0.52 -0.78
N VAL A 122 5.69 0.95 -1.02
CA VAL A 122 6.54 1.67 -0.07
C VAL A 122 6.39 1.19 1.38
N ALA A 123 6.39 -0.14 1.57
CA ALA A 123 6.12 -0.79 2.84
C ALA A 123 7.01 -0.26 3.99
N SER A 124 8.21 0.21 3.65
CA SER A 124 9.15 0.83 4.60
C SER A 124 8.60 2.09 5.28
N LEU A 125 7.67 2.81 4.66
CA LEU A 125 7.10 4.06 5.18
C LEU A 125 5.87 3.83 6.08
N VAL A 126 5.41 2.59 6.18
CA VAL A 126 4.32 2.18 7.07
C VAL A 126 4.91 1.46 8.28
N PRO A 127 4.40 1.66 9.51
CA PRO A 127 4.96 1.01 10.70
C PRO A 127 5.01 -0.52 10.60
N VAL A 128 6.13 -1.12 10.91
CA VAL A 128 6.29 -2.60 10.87
C VAL A 128 5.31 -3.30 11.81
N GLU A 129 5.00 -2.69 12.94
CA GLU A 129 4.02 -3.23 13.88
C GLU A 129 2.60 -3.27 13.31
N PHE A 130 2.25 -2.35 12.39
CA PHE A 130 1.01 -2.46 11.63
C PHE A 130 1.03 -3.71 10.74
N TRP A 131 2.12 -3.91 9.98
CA TRP A 131 2.24 -5.07 9.09
C TRP A 131 2.17 -6.40 9.84
N LYS A 132 2.79 -6.50 11.02
CA LYS A 132 2.69 -7.69 11.89
C LYS A 132 1.25 -7.98 12.29
N LYS A 133 0.52 -6.97 12.79
CA LYS A 133 -0.89 -7.11 13.16
C LYS A 133 -1.77 -7.45 11.95
N ALA A 134 -1.51 -6.83 10.82
CA ALA A 134 -2.23 -7.10 9.57
C ALA A 134 -2.04 -8.56 9.14
N ARG A 135 -0.77 -9.05 9.16
CA ARG A 135 -0.44 -10.44 8.85
C ARG A 135 -1.14 -11.43 9.77
N GLU A 136 -1.13 -11.17 11.09
CA GLU A 136 -1.84 -12.02 12.06
C GLU A 136 -3.35 -12.08 11.82
N ALA A 137 -3.97 -10.98 11.40
CA ALA A 137 -5.39 -10.93 11.10
C ALA A 137 -5.71 -11.65 9.79
N VAL A 138 -4.93 -11.41 8.75
CA VAL A 138 -5.07 -12.03 7.43
C VAL A 138 -4.84 -13.54 7.50
N GLU A 139 -3.88 -14.02 8.31
CA GLU A 139 -3.61 -15.46 8.47
C GLU A 139 -4.84 -16.24 8.96
N LYS A 140 -5.75 -15.60 9.69
CA LYS A 140 -7.02 -16.22 10.13
C LYS A 140 -8.05 -16.37 8.99
N VAL A 141 -7.93 -15.54 7.96
CA VAL A 141 -8.83 -15.54 6.79
C VAL A 141 -8.25 -16.39 5.67
N HIS A 142 -6.95 -16.24 5.42
CA HIS A 142 -6.22 -16.91 4.36
C HIS A 142 -4.87 -17.39 4.88
N PRO A 143 -4.79 -18.59 5.46
CA PRO A 143 -3.53 -19.17 5.90
C PRO A 143 -2.54 -19.32 4.75
N GLY A 144 -1.30 -18.87 4.96
CA GLY A 144 -0.26 -18.89 3.94
C GLY A 144 -0.38 -17.80 2.88
N CYS A 145 -1.10 -16.72 3.16
CA CYS A 145 -1.13 -15.52 2.31
C CYS A 145 0.29 -14.99 2.07
N ILE A 146 0.61 -14.62 0.83
CA ILE A 146 1.94 -14.18 0.38
C ILE A 146 2.10 -12.68 0.65
N TRP A 147 3.24 -12.29 1.24
CA TRP A 147 3.55 -10.90 1.54
C TRP A 147 4.86 -10.46 0.89
N LEU A 148 4.76 -9.54 -0.07
CA LEU A 148 5.88 -8.94 -0.77
C LEU A 148 5.99 -7.46 -0.41
N ALA A 149 7.09 -7.05 0.23
CA ALA A 149 7.36 -5.66 0.51
C ALA A 149 8.04 -4.96 -0.68
N GLU A 150 7.58 -3.76 -1.02
CA GLU A 150 8.45 -2.83 -1.70
C GLU A 150 9.26 -2.07 -0.65
N SER A 151 10.57 -2.33 -0.61
CA SER A 151 11.51 -1.51 0.14
C SER A 151 11.81 -0.20 -0.59
N VAL A 152 12.54 0.68 0.05
CA VAL A 152 13.00 1.93 -0.56
C VAL A 152 14.52 2.03 -0.45
N HIS A 153 15.15 2.82 -1.31
CA HIS A 153 16.60 3.00 -1.30
C HIS A 153 17.13 3.39 0.09
N ARG A 154 18.26 2.81 0.48
CA ARG A 154 18.90 3.01 1.77
C ARG A 154 19.13 4.50 2.11
N SER A 155 19.51 5.30 1.13
CA SER A 155 19.68 6.75 1.30
C SER A 155 18.37 7.44 1.70
N PHE A 156 17.25 7.01 1.14
CA PHE A 156 15.93 7.53 1.45
C PHE A 156 15.47 7.10 2.86
N LEU A 157 15.78 5.87 3.30
CA LEU A 157 15.53 5.43 4.68
C LEU A 157 16.28 6.31 5.69
N VAL A 158 17.57 6.52 5.48
CA VAL A 158 18.39 7.36 6.35
C VAL A 158 17.85 8.79 6.40
N PHE A 159 17.53 9.37 5.25
CA PHE A 159 16.96 10.72 5.16
C PHE A 159 15.67 10.85 5.97
N ASN A 160 14.75 9.90 5.86
CA ASN A 160 13.48 9.93 6.59
C ASN A 160 13.69 9.75 8.10
N ARG A 161 14.52 8.79 8.53
CA ARG A 161 14.81 8.58 9.95
C ARG A 161 15.42 9.78 10.62
N LEU A 162 16.33 10.48 9.96
CA LEU A 162 16.93 11.73 10.48
C LEU A 162 15.89 12.85 10.69
N ARG A 163 14.75 12.77 10.01
CA ARG A 163 13.61 13.70 10.14
C ARG A 163 12.51 13.19 11.08
N GLY A 164 12.74 12.06 11.76
CA GLY A 164 11.74 11.45 12.65
C GLY A 164 10.56 10.82 11.92
N ILE A 165 10.70 10.51 10.63
CA ILE A 165 9.65 9.89 9.83
C ILE A 165 9.86 8.37 9.84
N THR A 166 8.77 7.61 9.90
CA THR A 166 8.79 6.14 9.82
C THR A 166 9.54 5.70 8.57
N ALA A 167 10.52 4.84 8.76
CA ALA A 167 11.29 4.24 7.66
C ALA A 167 11.91 2.92 8.14
N ALA A 168 11.25 1.80 7.83
CA ALA A 168 11.72 0.47 8.19
C ALA A 168 12.86 0.03 7.28
N THR A 169 13.87 -0.61 7.85
CA THR A 169 14.94 -1.30 7.11
C THR A 169 14.46 -2.66 6.62
N ASP A 170 15.20 -3.24 5.67
CA ASP A 170 14.95 -4.57 5.12
C ASP A 170 14.85 -5.63 6.23
N ASN A 171 15.79 -5.63 7.19
CA ASN A 171 15.77 -6.54 8.32
C ASN A 171 14.50 -6.39 9.21
N GLU A 172 13.98 -5.18 9.34
CA GLU A 172 12.74 -4.93 10.06
C GLU A 172 11.54 -5.41 9.24
N LEU A 173 11.52 -5.21 7.92
CA LEU A 173 10.47 -5.69 7.04
C LEU A 173 10.37 -7.22 7.02
N TYR A 174 11.50 -7.95 6.99
CA TYR A 174 11.48 -9.43 7.07
C TYR A 174 10.87 -9.99 8.35
N THR A 175 10.58 -9.19 9.35
CA THR A 175 9.79 -9.63 10.52
C THR A 175 8.29 -9.74 10.24
N ALA A 176 7.82 -9.18 9.10
CA ALA A 176 6.42 -9.16 8.69
C ALA A 176 6.18 -9.66 7.25
N PHE A 177 7.20 -9.72 6.41
CA PHE A 177 7.10 -10.07 4.99
C PHE A 177 7.86 -11.34 4.65
N ASP A 178 7.43 -12.03 3.60
CA ASP A 178 8.08 -13.24 3.08
C ASP A 178 9.15 -12.90 2.05
N MET A 179 8.96 -11.80 1.32
CA MET A 179 9.81 -11.34 0.21
C MET A 179 9.91 -9.82 0.22
N GLU A 180 10.98 -9.34 -0.39
CA GLU A 180 11.28 -7.92 -0.51
C GLU A 180 11.99 -7.62 -1.84
N TYR A 181 11.80 -6.40 -2.38
CA TYR A 181 12.56 -5.90 -3.51
C TYR A 181 13.99 -5.57 -3.08
N GLU A 182 14.98 -5.96 -3.89
CA GLU A 182 16.39 -5.68 -3.65
C GLU A 182 16.93 -4.71 -4.71
N TYR A 183 16.81 -3.42 -4.40
CA TYR A 183 17.24 -2.36 -5.32
C TYR A 183 18.76 -2.22 -5.40
N ASP A 184 19.49 -2.42 -4.31
CA ASP A 184 20.96 -2.24 -4.26
C ASP A 184 21.67 -3.30 -5.12
N ILE A 185 21.17 -4.55 -5.11
CA ILE A 185 21.69 -5.61 -6.00
C ILE A 185 21.39 -5.27 -7.46
N ARG A 186 20.17 -4.86 -7.77
CA ARG A 186 19.77 -4.48 -9.13
C ARG A 186 20.67 -3.37 -9.69
N GLU A 187 20.87 -2.29 -8.93
CA GLU A 187 21.72 -1.17 -9.35
C GLU A 187 23.18 -1.57 -9.56
N THR A 188 23.64 -2.59 -8.85
CA THR A 188 24.98 -3.15 -9.05
C THR A 188 25.08 -3.90 -10.37
N PHE A 189 24.07 -4.72 -10.71
CA PHE A 189 24.02 -5.43 -11.99
C PHE A 189 23.88 -4.49 -13.20
N ASP A 190 23.12 -3.41 -13.06
CA ASP A 190 22.91 -2.44 -14.15
C ASP A 190 24.19 -1.62 -14.48
N LYS A 191 25.24 -1.69 -13.63
CA LYS A 191 26.52 -0.98 -13.83
C LYS A 191 27.59 -1.80 -14.54
N TYR A 192 27.37 -3.10 -14.75
CA TYR A 192 28.27 -4.06 -15.40
C TYR A 192 27.61 -4.78 -16.57
#